data_3d5d18ad96ad6f09ca5d22792d86d18a
#
_entry.id   3d5d18ad96ad6f09ca5d22792d86d18a
#
_cell.length_a   1.000
_cell.length_b   1.000
_cell.length_c   1.000
_cell.angle_alpha   90.00
_cell.angle_beta   90.00
_cell.angle_gamma   90.00
#
_symmetry.space_group_name_H-M   'P 1'
#
loop_
_entity.id
_entity.type
_entity.pdbx_description
1 polymer ?
#
loop_
_entity_poly.entity_id
_entity_poly.type
_entity_poly.pdbx_seq_one_letter_code
_entity_poly.pdbx_strand_id
1 'polypeptide(L)'
;DVKETVGDAPVELTHVLLLCDDRSDGLMEWLSGKKEEMRKIYNFNLMKEGGHISGWLVSGKLAKDFGKKITFYENISAEMPYAVGDGNHSLATAKVCYENYKKTHSDTENANAPARYAMVELENIHDEALKFSPIHRIVTETDEEALLEELQKTCCAPEGYPVQWYTKERQGVLYLNPNKSRLAVAILQRFLDEYLKNHRGQMDYIHGEEALKNLEEKENAVGFLLPAMEKRELFPYVTESGTLPRKTFSMGHATEKRYYLEARQIR
;
A
#
# COMPACT_ATOMS: atom_id res chain seq x y z
N ASP A 1 4.98 12.90 -20.43
CA ASP A 1 4.87 13.47 -19.08
C ASP A 1 3.42 13.36 -18.59
N VAL A 2 3.15 12.47 -17.63
CA VAL A 2 1.80 12.19 -17.11
C VAL A 2 1.14 13.47 -16.54
N LYS A 3 1.93 14.44 -16.13
CA LYS A 3 1.46 15.72 -15.57
C LYS A 3 0.83 16.65 -16.59
N GLU A 4 1.25 16.62 -17.85
CA GLU A 4 0.68 17.48 -18.90
C GLU A 4 -0.64 16.92 -19.44
N THR A 5 -0.82 15.61 -19.47
CA THR A 5 -2.03 14.96 -20.00
C THR A 5 -3.20 14.92 -19.02
N VAL A 6 -2.95 14.88 -17.71
CA VAL A 6 -4.00 14.81 -16.67
C VAL A 6 -4.50 16.22 -16.27
N GLY A 7 -3.68 17.26 -16.48
CA GLY A 7 -4.02 18.62 -16.07
C GLY A 7 -5.30 19.19 -16.67
N ASP A 8 -5.76 18.70 -17.81
CA ASP A 8 -6.94 19.20 -18.54
C ASP A 8 -8.12 18.25 -18.60
N ALA A 9 -8.04 17.10 -17.92
CA ALA A 9 -9.13 16.14 -17.87
C ALA A 9 -10.35 16.71 -17.11
N PRO A 10 -11.57 16.60 -17.65
CA PRO A 10 -12.77 17.07 -16.97
C PRO A 10 -13.25 16.09 -15.87
N VAL A 11 -12.81 14.85 -15.94
CA VAL A 11 -13.26 13.74 -15.07
C VAL A 11 -12.06 12.93 -14.62
N GLU A 12 -12.07 12.48 -13.38
CA GLU A 12 -11.13 11.49 -12.85
C GLU A 12 -11.82 10.18 -12.50
N LEU A 13 -11.12 9.08 -12.76
CA LEU A 13 -11.43 7.74 -12.29
C LEU A 13 -10.28 7.34 -11.36
N THR A 14 -10.25 7.93 -10.19
CA THR A 14 -9.12 7.75 -9.28
C THR A 14 -9.44 6.67 -8.28
N HIS A 15 -8.53 5.71 -8.16
CA HIS A 15 -8.55 4.74 -7.08
C HIS A 15 -7.42 5.05 -6.11
N VAL A 16 -7.75 5.80 -5.06
CA VAL A 16 -6.87 6.08 -3.93
C VAL A 16 -7.43 5.33 -2.74
N LEU A 17 -6.65 4.38 -2.22
CA LEU A 17 -7.01 3.60 -1.05
C LEU A 17 -6.41 4.25 0.19
N LEU A 18 -7.26 4.72 1.09
CA LEU A 18 -6.89 5.13 2.44
C LEU A 18 -7.19 4.00 3.43
N LEU A 19 -6.22 3.68 4.26
CA LEU A 19 -6.37 2.75 5.38
C LEU A 19 -6.60 3.54 6.66
N CYS A 20 -7.53 3.08 7.50
CA CYS A 20 -7.69 3.55 8.87
C CYS A 20 -7.43 2.41 9.88
N ASP A 21 -6.97 2.74 11.08
CA ASP A 21 -6.74 1.79 12.19
C ASP A 21 -7.92 1.85 13.18
N ASP A 22 -9.13 1.52 12.69
CA ASP A 22 -10.34 1.48 13.53
C ASP A 22 -10.52 0.09 14.14
N ARG A 23 -9.87 -0.16 15.26
CA ARG A 23 -9.89 -1.46 15.97
C ARG A 23 -11.26 -1.87 16.47
N SER A 24 -12.15 -0.91 16.63
CA SER A 24 -13.54 -1.16 17.07
C SER A 24 -14.48 -1.44 15.90
N ASP A 25 -14.02 -1.26 14.66
CA ASP A 25 -14.82 -1.24 13.42
C ASP A 25 -16.04 -0.29 13.48
N GLY A 26 -15.91 0.75 14.30
CA GLY A 26 -17.02 1.66 14.62
C GLY A 26 -17.50 2.48 13.43
N LEU A 27 -16.67 2.65 12.38
CA LEU A 27 -17.05 3.36 11.16
C LEU A 27 -17.84 2.47 10.21
N MET A 28 -17.26 1.30 9.83
CA MET A 28 -17.83 0.43 8.79
C MET A 28 -19.02 -0.37 9.31
N GLU A 29 -18.97 -0.88 10.53
CA GLU A 29 -20.10 -1.55 11.18
C GLU A 29 -21.28 -0.62 11.33
N TRP A 30 -21.05 0.64 11.73
CA TRP A 30 -22.11 1.62 11.84
C TRP A 30 -22.80 1.89 10.51
N LEU A 31 -22.04 2.07 9.41
CA LEU A 31 -22.61 2.22 8.06
C LEU A 31 -23.37 0.98 7.63
N SER A 32 -22.81 -0.20 7.86
CA SER A 32 -23.46 -1.47 7.52
C SER A 32 -24.80 -1.64 8.22
N GLY A 33 -24.92 -1.20 9.50
CA GLY A 33 -26.16 -1.20 10.24
C GLY A 33 -27.21 -0.20 9.75
N LYS A 34 -26.84 0.70 8.81
CA LYS A 34 -27.71 1.74 8.24
C LYS A 34 -28.10 1.50 6.78
N LYS A 35 -27.83 0.32 6.22
CA LYS A 35 -28.12 0.01 4.81
C LYS A 35 -29.56 0.27 4.40
N GLU A 36 -30.52 0.00 5.26
CA GLU A 36 -31.95 0.23 5.00
C GLU A 36 -32.29 1.73 4.87
N GLU A 37 -31.48 2.63 5.43
CA GLU A 37 -31.66 4.08 5.33
C GLU A 37 -31.00 4.65 4.05
N MET A 38 -30.26 3.83 3.29
CA MET A 38 -29.50 4.23 2.12
C MET A 38 -30.17 3.84 0.83
N ARG A 39 -29.97 4.64 -0.22
CA ARG A 39 -30.36 4.26 -1.58
C ARG A 39 -29.29 3.35 -2.21
N LYS A 40 -29.66 2.11 -2.54
CA LYS A 40 -28.79 1.24 -3.34
C LYS A 40 -28.65 1.83 -4.74
N ILE A 41 -27.39 2.00 -5.21
CA ILE A 41 -27.08 2.63 -6.50
C ILE A 41 -26.60 1.63 -7.54
N TYR A 42 -25.95 0.54 -7.12
CA TYR A 42 -25.60 -0.56 -8.00
C TYR A 42 -25.55 -1.90 -7.26
N ASN A 43 -25.67 -2.99 -8.01
CA ASN A 43 -25.62 -4.36 -7.51
C ASN A 43 -25.44 -5.31 -8.70
N PHE A 44 -24.22 -5.79 -8.94
CA PHE A 44 -23.93 -6.64 -10.10
C PHE A 44 -22.64 -7.47 -9.89
N ASN A 45 -22.45 -8.47 -10.76
CA ASN A 45 -21.24 -9.27 -10.80
C ASN A 45 -20.18 -8.57 -11.65
N LEU A 46 -18.96 -8.55 -11.17
CA LEU A 46 -17.81 -8.06 -11.91
C LEU A 46 -17.39 -9.07 -12.98
N MET A 47 -16.83 -8.57 -14.09
CA MET A 47 -16.29 -9.41 -15.16
C MET A 47 -15.05 -10.18 -14.67
N LYS A 48 -14.64 -11.19 -15.45
CA LYS A 48 -13.42 -11.97 -15.20
C LYS A 48 -13.33 -12.55 -13.78
N GLU A 49 -14.44 -13.05 -13.28
CA GLU A 49 -14.53 -13.65 -11.93
C GLU A 49 -14.14 -12.70 -10.78
N GLY A 50 -14.25 -11.38 -11.02
CA GLY A 50 -13.91 -10.34 -10.03
C GLY A 50 -14.86 -10.27 -8.83
N GLY A 51 -15.81 -11.22 -8.71
CA GLY A 51 -16.75 -11.30 -7.62
C GLY A 51 -18.02 -10.47 -7.84
N HIS A 52 -18.64 -10.08 -6.73
CA HIS A 52 -19.91 -9.33 -6.72
C HIS A 52 -19.72 -8.01 -5.98
N ILE A 53 -20.32 -6.94 -6.50
CA ILE A 53 -20.27 -5.64 -5.85
C ILE A 53 -21.66 -5.02 -5.69
N SER A 54 -21.89 -4.41 -4.53
CA SER A 54 -23.08 -3.62 -4.23
C SER A 54 -22.66 -2.26 -3.65
N GLY A 55 -23.33 -1.20 -4.08
CA GLY A 55 -23.07 0.15 -3.57
C GLY A 55 -24.33 0.85 -3.08
N TRP A 56 -24.18 1.64 -2.03
CA TRP A 56 -25.22 2.46 -1.42
C TRP A 56 -24.76 3.90 -1.30
N LEU A 57 -25.68 4.81 -1.61
CA LEU A 57 -25.42 6.25 -1.47
C LEU A 57 -25.71 6.71 -0.04
N VAL A 58 -24.68 7.20 0.62
CA VAL A 58 -24.80 7.90 1.91
C VAL A 58 -25.03 9.38 1.62
N SER A 59 -26.20 9.92 2.02
CA SER A 59 -26.55 11.31 1.71
C SER A 59 -27.37 11.97 2.83
N GLY A 60 -27.62 13.27 2.70
CA GLY A 60 -28.48 14.03 3.58
C GLY A 60 -28.07 13.99 5.06
N LYS A 61 -29.00 13.66 5.96
CA LYS A 61 -28.74 13.56 7.40
C LYS A 61 -27.73 12.48 7.72
N LEU A 62 -27.82 11.31 7.05
CA LEU A 62 -26.95 10.17 7.29
C LEU A 62 -25.48 10.53 6.98
N ALA A 63 -25.24 11.26 5.89
CA ALA A 63 -23.89 11.74 5.56
C ALA A 63 -23.32 12.69 6.63
N LYS A 64 -24.16 13.58 7.17
CA LYS A 64 -23.77 14.48 8.27
C LYS A 64 -23.42 13.71 9.55
N ASP A 65 -24.21 12.69 9.87
CA ASP A 65 -24.01 11.89 11.09
C ASP A 65 -22.77 10.98 10.92
N PHE A 66 -22.50 10.45 9.72
CA PHE A 66 -21.27 9.74 9.42
C PHE A 66 -20.05 10.67 9.49
N GLY A 67 -20.15 11.89 8.96
CA GLY A 67 -19.10 12.91 9.10
C GLY A 67 -18.71 13.18 10.55
N LYS A 68 -19.69 13.23 11.48
CA LYS A 68 -19.36 13.35 12.91
C LYS A 68 -18.62 12.14 13.46
N LYS A 69 -18.94 10.93 12.99
CA LYS A 69 -18.21 9.72 13.39
C LYS A 69 -16.78 9.73 12.85
N ILE A 70 -16.57 10.17 11.62
CA ILE A 70 -15.23 10.37 11.07
C ILE A 70 -14.44 11.36 11.92
N THR A 71 -15.02 12.52 12.23
CA THR A 71 -14.37 13.53 13.10
C THR A 71 -14.06 12.96 14.49
N PHE A 72 -14.95 12.18 15.06
CA PHE A 72 -14.69 11.51 16.33
C PHE A 72 -13.53 10.53 16.23
N TYR A 73 -13.52 9.69 15.19
CA TYR A 73 -12.42 8.76 14.92
C TYR A 73 -11.08 9.51 14.77
N GLU A 74 -11.04 10.58 13.99
CA GLU A 74 -9.84 11.40 13.81
C GLU A 74 -9.33 12.01 15.14
N ASN A 75 -10.24 12.42 16.01
CA ASN A 75 -9.87 13.00 17.31
C ASN A 75 -9.32 11.98 18.31
N ILE A 76 -9.74 10.72 18.22
CA ILE A 76 -9.27 9.65 19.12
C ILE A 76 -8.10 8.85 18.53
N SER A 77 -7.89 8.96 17.23
CA SER A 77 -6.73 8.35 16.55
C SER A 77 -5.48 9.08 16.99
N ALA A 78 -4.37 8.33 17.09
CA ALA A 78 -3.08 8.91 17.38
C ALA A 78 -2.68 9.95 16.29
N GLU A 79 -1.43 10.32 16.20
CA GLU A 79 -0.92 11.36 15.30
C GLU A 79 -1.26 11.15 13.81
N MET A 80 -1.61 9.92 13.42
CA MET A 80 -1.89 9.55 12.03
C MET A 80 -3.18 8.74 11.92
N PRO A 81 -4.35 9.36 11.64
CA PRO A 81 -5.62 8.65 11.48
C PRO A 81 -5.69 7.81 10.21
N TYR A 82 -4.95 8.18 9.15
CA TYR A 82 -5.00 7.53 7.84
C TYR A 82 -3.62 7.29 7.26
N ALA A 83 -3.50 6.19 6.53
CA ALA A 83 -2.34 5.88 5.70
C ALA A 83 -2.77 5.59 4.26
N VAL A 84 -2.01 6.07 3.27
CA VAL A 84 -2.30 5.74 1.86
C VAL A 84 -1.80 4.33 1.57
N GLY A 85 -2.72 3.40 1.35
CA GLY A 85 -2.43 2.02 1.01
C GLY A 85 -2.08 1.82 -0.47
N ASP A 86 -2.77 2.54 -1.37
CA ASP A 86 -2.50 2.57 -2.81
C ASP A 86 -2.94 3.91 -3.41
N GLY A 87 -2.41 4.27 -4.58
CA GLY A 87 -2.77 5.50 -5.29
C GLY A 87 -1.96 6.73 -4.91
N ASN A 88 -0.79 6.60 -4.28
CA ASN A 88 0.10 7.71 -3.91
C ASN A 88 0.41 8.67 -5.07
N HIS A 89 0.68 8.13 -6.27
CA HIS A 89 0.96 8.94 -7.45
C HIS A 89 -0.26 9.71 -7.92
N SER A 90 -1.45 9.08 -7.90
CA SER A 90 -2.72 9.72 -8.26
C SER A 90 -3.04 10.89 -7.32
N LEU A 91 -2.89 10.67 -6.00
CA LEU A 91 -3.13 11.70 -5.00
C LEU A 91 -2.13 12.86 -5.12
N ALA A 92 -0.85 12.57 -5.34
CA ALA A 92 0.18 13.58 -5.57
C ALA A 92 -0.10 14.39 -6.86
N THR A 93 -0.55 13.75 -7.93
CA THR A 93 -0.93 14.40 -9.18
C THR A 93 -2.14 15.30 -8.98
N ALA A 94 -3.19 14.83 -8.30
CA ALA A 94 -4.38 15.64 -7.99
C ALA A 94 -4.01 16.90 -7.21
N LYS A 95 -3.11 16.77 -6.21
CA LYS A 95 -2.58 17.91 -5.46
C LYS A 95 -1.89 18.94 -6.38
N VAL A 96 -0.99 18.48 -7.25
CA VAL A 96 -0.28 19.37 -8.19
C VAL A 96 -1.25 20.06 -9.14
N CYS A 97 -2.26 19.36 -9.66
CA CYS A 97 -3.29 19.94 -10.51
C CYS A 97 -4.06 21.07 -9.80
N TYR A 98 -4.47 20.83 -8.55
CA TYR A 98 -5.15 21.86 -7.75
C TYR A 98 -4.24 23.04 -7.41
N GLU A 99 -2.98 22.82 -7.05
CA GLU A 99 -2.01 23.91 -6.81
C GLU A 99 -1.78 24.78 -8.07
N ASN A 100 -1.79 24.17 -9.26
CA ASN A 100 -1.71 24.89 -10.51
C ASN A 100 -3.00 25.68 -10.80
N TYR A 101 -4.17 25.08 -10.54
CA TYR A 101 -5.46 25.74 -10.67
C TYR A 101 -5.53 27.02 -9.82
N LYS A 102 -5.07 26.97 -8.58
CA LYS A 102 -5.05 28.12 -7.65
C LYS A 102 -4.25 29.30 -8.17
N LYS A 103 -3.24 29.10 -8.99
CA LYS A 103 -2.40 30.20 -9.52
C LYS A 103 -3.12 31.10 -10.50
N THR A 104 -4.21 30.63 -11.09
CA THR A 104 -4.93 31.31 -12.18
C THR A 104 -6.37 31.68 -11.82
N HIS A 105 -6.82 31.36 -10.61
CA HIS A 105 -8.20 31.58 -10.15
C HIS A 105 -8.23 32.34 -8.83
N SER A 106 -9.32 33.04 -8.56
CA SER A 106 -9.56 33.75 -7.30
C SER A 106 -9.77 32.84 -6.12
N ASP A 107 -9.62 33.35 -4.90
CA ASP A 107 -9.86 32.59 -3.67
C ASP A 107 -11.28 32.01 -3.58
N THR A 108 -12.28 32.73 -4.08
CA THR A 108 -13.67 32.25 -4.12
C THR A 108 -13.86 31.09 -5.09
N GLU A 109 -13.26 31.18 -6.28
CA GLU A 109 -13.27 30.06 -7.24
C GLU A 109 -12.52 28.87 -6.70
N ASN A 110 -11.35 29.08 -6.10
CA ASN A 110 -10.53 28.03 -5.47
C ASN A 110 -11.27 27.28 -4.36
N ALA A 111 -12.02 28.01 -3.51
CA ALA A 111 -12.78 27.43 -2.42
C ALA A 111 -13.91 26.49 -2.89
N ASN A 112 -14.48 26.76 -4.07
CA ASN A 112 -15.59 26.03 -4.65
C ASN A 112 -15.17 25.03 -5.76
N ALA A 113 -13.90 25.02 -6.14
CA ALA A 113 -13.41 24.18 -7.23
C ALA A 113 -13.56 22.67 -6.90
N PRO A 114 -14.14 21.85 -7.78
CA PRO A 114 -14.16 20.40 -7.60
C PRO A 114 -12.77 19.80 -7.45
N ALA A 115 -11.77 20.34 -8.13
CA ALA A 115 -10.36 19.92 -8.07
C ALA A 115 -9.72 20.08 -6.67
N ARG A 116 -10.36 20.80 -5.75
CA ARG A 116 -9.94 20.93 -4.34
C ARG A 116 -9.95 19.60 -3.59
N TYR A 117 -10.79 18.67 -4.03
CA TYR A 117 -11.00 17.39 -3.38
C TYR A 117 -10.46 16.27 -4.27
N ALA A 118 -10.04 15.18 -3.66
CA ALA A 118 -9.75 13.90 -4.32
C ALA A 118 -10.74 12.85 -3.82
N MET A 119 -11.18 11.96 -4.72
CA MET A 119 -11.99 10.82 -4.33
C MET A 119 -11.08 9.72 -3.79
N VAL A 120 -11.45 9.17 -2.65
CA VAL A 120 -10.70 8.11 -1.98
C VAL A 120 -11.64 7.00 -1.54
N GLU A 121 -11.13 5.80 -1.47
CA GLU A 121 -11.75 4.65 -0.84
C GLU A 121 -11.17 4.52 0.58
N LEU A 122 -12.02 4.49 1.59
CA LEU A 122 -11.60 4.30 2.97
C LEU A 122 -11.85 2.87 3.39
N GLU A 123 -10.79 2.16 3.79
CA GLU A 123 -10.88 0.80 4.33
C GLU A 123 -10.30 0.71 5.73
N ASN A 124 -10.94 -0.11 6.55
CA ASN A 124 -10.37 -0.48 7.83
C ASN A 124 -9.28 -1.53 7.63
N ILE A 125 -8.05 -1.26 8.10
CA ILE A 125 -6.93 -2.22 8.00
C ILE A 125 -7.24 -3.57 8.67
N HIS A 126 -8.19 -3.59 9.64
CA HIS A 126 -8.60 -4.79 10.34
C HIS A 126 -9.63 -5.64 9.58
N ASP A 127 -10.17 -5.18 8.45
CA ASP A 127 -11.05 -6.00 7.62
C ASP A 127 -10.37 -7.32 7.26
N GLU A 128 -11.06 -8.45 7.49
CA GLU A 128 -10.50 -9.80 7.29
C GLU A 128 -10.21 -10.11 5.81
N ALA A 129 -10.92 -9.44 4.90
CA ALA A 129 -10.71 -9.59 3.46
C ALA A 129 -9.38 -8.94 3.00
N LEU A 130 -8.92 -7.91 3.72
CA LEU A 130 -7.66 -7.24 3.42
C LEU A 130 -6.49 -8.10 3.87
N LYS A 131 -5.70 -8.61 2.94
CA LYS A 131 -4.52 -9.45 3.23
C LYS A 131 -3.27 -8.78 2.71
N PHE A 132 -2.23 -8.75 3.54
CA PHE A 132 -0.90 -8.31 3.15
C PHE A 132 -0.06 -9.51 2.72
N SER A 133 0.21 -9.60 1.44
CA SER A 133 1.10 -10.63 0.90
C SER A 133 2.52 -10.09 0.80
N PRO A 134 3.54 -10.80 1.30
CA PRO A 134 4.91 -10.34 1.23
C PRO A 134 5.38 -10.26 -0.22
N ILE A 135 6.21 -9.27 -0.50
CA ILE A 135 6.93 -9.19 -1.76
C ILE A 135 8.38 -9.56 -1.47
N HIS A 136 8.86 -10.60 -2.12
CA HIS A 136 10.19 -11.16 -1.94
C HIS A 136 11.23 -10.40 -2.76
N ARG A 137 12.50 -10.64 -2.50
CA ARG A 137 13.62 -10.01 -3.21
C ARG A 137 14.45 -11.07 -3.91
N ILE A 138 14.94 -10.73 -5.08
CA ILE A 138 16.00 -11.48 -5.75
C ILE A 138 17.11 -10.51 -6.15
N VAL A 139 18.36 -10.94 -5.99
CA VAL A 139 19.53 -10.28 -6.56
C VAL A 139 20.15 -11.23 -7.56
N THR A 140 20.28 -10.81 -8.79
CA THR A 140 20.90 -11.57 -9.89
C THR A 140 22.23 -10.93 -10.27
N GLU A 141 23.07 -11.66 -11.03
CA GLU A 141 24.39 -11.20 -11.48
C GLU A 141 25.31 -10.79 -10.33
N THR A 142 25.20 -11.45 -9.19
CA THR A 142 25.93 -11.14 -7.94
C THR A 142 26.84 -12.29 -7.52
N ASP A 143 27.84 -11.97 -6.67
CA ASP A 143 28.55 -12.99 -5.91
C ASP A 143 27.70 -13.42 -4.72
N GLU A 144 27.18 -14.65 -4.81
CA GLU A 144 26.24 -15.20 -3.82
C GLU A 144 26.87 -15.30 -2.42
N GLU A 145 28.12 -15.72 -2.35
CA GLU A 145 28.82 -15.93 -1.08
C GLU A 145 29.15 -14.60 -0.41
N ALA A 146 29.71 -13.66 -1.15
CA ALA A 146 30.00 -12.33 -0.65
C ALA A 146 28.74 -11.61 -0.16
N LEU A 147 27.62 -11.71 -0.91
CA LEU A 147 26.35 -11.09 -0.52
C LEU A 147 25.81 -11.68 0.78
N LEU A 148 25.79 -13.00 0.92
CA LEU A 148 25.27 -13.68 2.11
C LEU A 148 26.15 -13.45 3.34
N GLU A 149 27.49 -13.50 3.19
CA GLU A 149 28.43 -13.22 4.27
C GLU A 149 28.31 -11.79 4.79
N GLU A 150 28.22 -10.80 3.88
CA GLU A 150 28.10 -9.41 4.27
C GLU A 150 26.73 -9.13 4.93
N LEU A 151 25.64 -9.72 4.44
CA LEU A 151 24.33 -9.64 5.07
C LEU A 151 24.36 -10.24 6.48
N GLN A 152 24.95 -11.43 6.62
CA GLN A 152 25.07 -12.10 7.91
C GLN A 152 25.88 -11.27 8.91
N LYS A 153 27.01 -10.74 8.50
CA LYS A 153 27.91 -9.93 9.34
C LYS A 153 27.26 -8.61 9.77
N THR A 154 26.52 -7.96 8.87
CA THR A 154 26.05 -6.58 9.10
C THR A 154 24.64 -6.51 9.63
N CYS A 155 23.76 -7.44 9.26
CA CYS A 155 22.32 -7.32 9.51
C CYS A 155 21.72 -8.43 10.35
N CYS A 156 22.44 -9.52 10.64
CA CYS A 156 21.90 -10.65 11.38
C CYS A 156 22.23 -10.62 12.89
N ALA A 157 21.48 -11.42 13.63
CA ALA A 157 21.66 -11.70 15.05
C ALA A 157 21.34 -13.18 15.31
N PRO A 158 21.70 -13.74 16.48
CA PRO A 158 21.37 -15.13 16.84
C PRO A 158 19.87 -15.43 16.80
N GLU A 159 19.05 -14.40 17.11
CA GLU A 159 17.59 -14.45 17.07
C GLU A 159 17.05 -13.20 16.36
N GLY A 160 15.92 -13.32 15.67
CA GLY A 160 15.32 -12.21 14.97
C GLY A 160 14.28 -12.64 13.93
N TYR A 161 14.11 -11.81 12.91
CA TYR A 161 13.17 -12.11 11.83
C TYR A 161 13.76 -13.20 10.92
N PRO A 162 13.12 -14.38 10.79
CA PRO A 162 13.60 -15.42 9.91
C PRO A 162 13.40 -15.01 8.44
N VAL A 163 14.46 -15.06 7.67
CA VAL A 163 14.45 -14.87 6.23
C VAL A 163 15.10 -16.06 5.58
N GLN A 164 14.32 -16.81 4.81
CA GLN A 164 14.85 -17.92 4.02
C GLN A 164 15.54 -17.34 2.78
N TRP A 165 16.67 -17.93 2.42
CA TRP A 165 17.37 -17.58 1.20
C TRP A 165 17.62 -18.81 0.33
N TYR A 166 17.66 -18.60 -0.98
CA TYR A 166 17.81 -19.62 -1.99
C TYR A 166 18.83 -19.16 -3.02
N THR A 167 19.72 -20.07 -3.41
CA THR A 167 20.53 -20.00 -4.61
C THR A 167 20.25 -21.23 -5.46
N LYS A 168 20.88 -21.37 -6.62
CA LYS A 168 20.75 -22.57 -7.47
C LYS A 168 21.08 -23.86 -6.73
N GLU A 169 22.12 -23.84 -5.87
CA GLU A 169 22.67 -25.05 -5.24
C GLU A 169 22.39 -25.13 -3.73
N ARG A 170 22.10 -24.02 -3.09
CA ARG A 170 22.04 -23.92 -1.63
C ARG A 170 20.79 -23.15 -1.17
N GLN A 171 20.36 -23.47 0.02
CA GLN A 171 19.33 -22.73 0.74
C GLN A 171 19.66 -22.66 2.22
N GLY A 172 19.08 -21.70 2.91
CA GLY A 172 19.25 -21.55 4.35
C GLY A 172 18.32 -20.51 4.94
N VAL A 173 18.53 -20.24 6.22
CA VAL A 173 17.79 -19.23 6.98
C VAL A 173 18.79 -18.29 7.64
N LEU A 174 18.52 -16.99 7.53
CA LEU A 174 19.19 -15.94 8.29
C LEU A 174 18.19 -15.26 9.22
N TYR A 175 18.65 -14.77 10.35
CA TYR A 175 17.82 -14.08 11.32
C TYR A 175 18.20 -12.60 11.34
N LEU A 176 17.38 -11.74 10.75
CA LEU A 176 17.65 -10.30 10.72
C LEU A 176 17.41 -9.67 12.09
N ASN A 177 18.35 -8.82 12.51
CA ASN A 177 18.37 -8.21 13.84
C ASN A 177 17.23 -7.19 14.03
N PRO A 178 16.25 -7.45 14.93
CA PRO A 178 15.12 -6.57 15.18
C PRO A 178 15.51 -5.18 15.71
N ASN A 179 16.69 -5.04 16.30
CA ASN A 179 17.18 -3.75 16.77
C ASN A 179 17.51 -2.76 15.63
N LYS A 180 17.60 -3.24 14.38
CA LYS A 180 17.84 -2.40 13.21
C LYS A 180 16.58 -1.82 12.61
N SER A 181 15.46 -2.51 12.72
CA SER A 181 14.12 -2.05 12.30
C SER A 181 13.05 -2.99 12.82
N ARG A 182 11.83 -2.48 12.98
CA ARG A 182 10.64 -3.28 13.29
C ARG A 182 10.19 -4.22 12.17
N LEU A 183 10.68 -4.02 10.93
CA LEU A 183 10.28 -4.83 9.77
C LEU A 183 11.50 -5.50 9.13
N ALA A 184 11.42 -6.80 8.93
CA ALA A 184 12.43 -7.59 8.22
C ALA A 184 12.73 -7.00 6.83
N VAL A 185 11.68 -6.64 6.10
CA VAL A 185 11.80 -6.05 4.75
C VAL A 185 12.57 -4.74 4.76
N ALA A 186 12.45 -3.93 5.81
CA ALA A 186 13.17 -2.65 5.92
C ALA A 186 14.67 -2.87 6.15
N ILE A 187 15.03 -3.88 6.94
CA ILE A 187 16.42 -4.26 7.18
C ILE A 187 17.05 -4.75 5.88
N LEU A 188 16.42 -5.73 5.23
CA LEU A 188 16.93 -6.32 4.00
C LEU A 188 17.01 -5.29 2.86
N GLN A 189 15.95 -4.51 2.65
CA GLN A 189 15.91 -3.51 1.58
C GLN A 189 17.03 -2.47 1.71
N ARG A 190 17.23 -1.95 2.92
CA ARG A 190 18.33 -0.98 3.20
C ARG A 190 19.69 -1.59 2.94
N PHE A 191 19.88 -2.83 3.38
CA PHE A 191 21.13 -3.54 3.13
C PHE A 191 21.39 -3.73 1.63
N LEU A 192 20.41 -4.24 0.88
CA LEU A 192 20.53 -4.48 -0.55
C LEU A 192 20.76 -3.19 -1.34
N ASP A 193 20.05 -2.10 -0.98
CA ASP A 193 20.23 -0.80 -1.61
C ASP A 193 21.65 -0.25 -1.39
N GLU A 194 22.27 -0.53 -0.24
CA GLU A 194 23.65 -0.11 0.03
C GLU A 194 24.69 -1.04 -0.59
N TYR A 195 24.46 -2.35 -0.52
CA TYR A 195 25.33 -3.36 -1.11
C TYR A 195 25.51 -3.14 -2.62
N LEU A 196 24.40 -2.92 -3.32
CA LEU A 196 24.39 -2.77 -4.79
C LEU A 196 24.96 -1.43 -5.29
N LYS A 197 25.30 -0.48 -4.41
CA LYS A 197 26.09 0.70 -4.81
C LYS A 197 27.54 0.37 -5.08
N ASN A 198 28.08 -0.66 -4.41
CA ASN A 198 29.49 -0.99 -4.42
C ASN A 198 29.79 -2.36 -5.03
N HIS A 199 28.76 -3.17 -5.28
CA HIS A 199 28.89 -4.52 -5.82
C HIS A 199 28.02 -4.68 -7.07
N ARG A 200 28.41 -5.64 -7.92
CA ARG A 200 27.59 -6.01 -9.10
C ARG A 200 26.33 -6.73 -8.66
N GLY A 201 25.27 -6.53 -9.38
CA GLY A 201 24.00 -7.19 -9.19
C GLY A 201 22.82 -6.34 -9.65
N GLN A 202 21.71 -7.00 -9.86
CA GLN A 202 20.43 -6.36 -10.17
C GLN A 202 19.37 -6.91 -9.21
N MET A 203 18.62 -6.01 -8.54
CA MET A 203 17.56 -6.41 -7.63
C MET A 203 16.21 -6.34 -8.31
N ASP A 204 15.42 -7.39 -8.14
CA ASP A 204 14.02 -7.45 -8.59
C ASP A 204 13.09 -7.92 -7.46
N TYR A 205 11.79 -7.76 -7.68
CA TYR A 205 10.72 -8.01 -6.73
C TYR A 205 9.85 -9.16 -7.20
N ILE A 206 9.62 -10.12 -6.33
CA ILE A 206 8.91 -11.34 -6.68
C ILE A 206 7.68 -11.53 -5.79
N HIS A 207 6.55 -11.80 -6.42
CA HIS A 207 5.31 -12.16 -5.77
C HIS A 207 5.16 -13.69 -5.76
N GLY A 208 4.96 -14.23 -4.56
CA GLY A 208 4.76 -15.66 -4.35
C GLY A 208 6.05 -16.46 -4.21
N GLU A 209 6.00 -17.44 -3.31
CA GLU A 209 7.13 -18.28 -2.94
C GLU A 209 7.56 -19.22 -4.09
N GLU A 210 6.59 -19.77 -4.83
CA GLU A 210 6.88 -20.66 -5.96
C GLU A 210 7.68 -19.95 -7.05
N ALA A 211 7.33 -18.70 -7.34
CA ALA A 211 8.07 -17.89 -8.32
C ALA A 211 9.51 -17.64 -7.87
N LEU A 212 9.76 -17.52 -6.57
CA LEU A 212 11.11 -17.37 -6.04
C LEU A 212 11.91 -18.69 -6.12
N LYS A 213 11.28 -19.82 -5.83
CA LYS A 213 11.91 -21.16 -5.92
C LYS A 213 12.24 -21.55 -7.36
N ASN A 214 11.42 -21.17 -8.34
CA ASN A 214 11.68 -21.41 -9.77
C ASN A 214 12.89 -20.62 -10.32
N LEU A 215 13.52 -19.77 -9.50
CA LEU A 215 14.78 -19.12 -9.83
C LEU A 215 16.01 -19.99 -9.58
N GLU A 216 15.82 -21.24 -9.12
CA GLU A 216 16.88 -22.24 -8.99
C GLU A 216 17.65 -22.51 -10.29
N GLU A 217 17.11 -22.09 -11.45
CA GLU A 217 17.79 -22.18 -12.75
C GLU A 217 18.79 -21.03 -13.02
N LYS A 218 18.78 -19.96 -12.22
CA LYS A 218 19.65 -18.80 -12.44
C LYS A 218 20.95 -18.92 -11.61
N GLU A 219 22.06 -19.01 -12.31
CA GLU A 219 23.40 -18.88 -11.70
C GLU A 219 23.64 -17.45 -11.21
N ASN A 220 24.47 -17.31 -10.19
CA ASN A 220 24.82 -16.01 -9.60
C ASN A 220 23.60 -15.20 -9.11
N ALA A 221 22.66 -15.88 -8.48
CA ALA A 221 21.44 -15.27 -7.98
C ALA A 221 21.11 -15.72 -6.54
N VAL A 222 20.66 -14.76 -5.72
CA VAL A 222 20.17 -15.03 -4.36
C VAL A 222 18.74 -14.52 -4.23
N GLY A 223 17.82 -15.42 -3.92
CA GLY A 223 16.43 -15.09 -3.60
C GLY A 223 16.23 -15.03 -2.09
N PHE A 224 15.44 -14.06 -1.60
CA PHE A 224 15.10 -13.88 -0.19
C PHE A 224 13.60 -13.96 0.01
N LEU A 225 13.14 -14.95 0.77
CA LEU A 225 11.75 -15.13 1.16
C LEU A 225 11.51 -14.39 2.47
N LEU A 226 10.81 -13.28 2.39
CA LEU A 226 10.51 -12.42 3.52
C LEU A 226 9.23 -12.86 4.24
N PRO A 227 9.16 -12.74 5.58
CA PRO A 227 7.92 -12.87 6.30
C PRO A 227 6.92 -11.77 5.90
N ALA A 228 5.63 -12.07 5.97
CA ALA A 228 4.59 -11.08 5.78
C ALA A 228 4.63 -10.04 6.91
N MET A 229 4.41 -8.78 6.56
CA MET A 229 4.15 -7.73 7.53
C MET A 229 2.76 -7.92 8.12
N GLU A 230 2.62 -7.85 9.43
CA GLU A 230 1.32 -7.87 10.06
C GLU A 230 0.62 -6.51 9.94
N LYS A 231 -0.70 -6.50 9.75
CA LYS A 231 -1.50 -5.27 9.60
C LYS A 231 -1.28 -4.28 10.75
N ARG A 232 -1.18 -4.81 11.98
CA ARG A 232 -0.95 -4.00 13.20
C ARG A 232 0.40 -3.28 13.24
N GLU A 233 1.34 -3.65 12.38
CA GLU A 233 2.67 -3.03 12.31
C GLU A 233 2.71 -1.79 11.43
N LEU A 234 1.71 -1.59 10.53
CA LEU A 234 1.74 -0.53 9.54
C LEU A 234 1.77 0.86 10.18
N PHE A 235 0.74 1.18 10.98
CA PHE A 235 0.62 2.51 11.59
C PHE A 235 1.78 2.83 12.54
N PRO A 236 2.16 1.93 13.49
CA PRO A 236 3.33 2.16 14.33
C PRO A 236 4.63 2.35 13.53
N TYR A 237 4.84 1.55 12.48
CA TYR A 237 6.04 1.70 11.66
C TYR A 237 6.08 3.06 10.95
N VAL A 238 4.98 3.46 10.30
CA VAL A 238 4.94 4.72 9.55
C VAL A 238 5.07 5.93 10.48
N THR A 239 4.46 5.89 11.66
CA THR A 239 4.57 6.96 12.67
C THR A 239 6.02 7.11 13.16
N GLU A 240 6.72 6.01 13.42
CA GLU A 240 8.08 6.04 13.98
C GLU A 240 9.18 6.22 12.92
N SER A 241 9.00 5.61 11.75
CA SER A 241 10.05 5.45 10.74
C SER A 241 9.77 6.20 9.44
N GLY A 242 8.58 6.78 9.28
CA GLY A 242 8.14 7.43 8.04
C GLY A 242 7.57 6.44 7.04
N THR A 243 7.85 6.63 5.76
CA THR A 243 7.29 5.80 4.69
C THR A 243 7.83 4.36 4.73
N LEU A 244 6.96 3.41 4.42
CA LEU A 244 7.36 2.02 4.23
C LEU A 244 8.41 1.89 3.10
N PRO A 245 9.30 0.90 3.19
CA PRO A 245 10.15 0.54 2.07
C PRO A 245 9.32 0.22 0.82
N ARG A 246 9.87 0.53 -0.35
CA ARG A 246 9.20 0.19 -1.61
C ARG A 246 8.91 -1.30 -1.69
N LYS A 247 7.71 -1.63 -2.20
CA LYS A 247 7.31 -3.03 -2.38
C LYS A 247 7.40 -3.87 -1.09
N THR A 248 6.91 -3.34 0.03
CA THR A 248 6.85 -4.04 1.31
C THR A 248 5.85 -5.19 1.26
N PHE A 249 4.67 -4.93 0.73
CA PHE A 249 3.60 -5.92 0.56
C PHE A 249 2.76 -5.59 -0.68
N SER A 250 1.95 -6.56 -1.10
CA SER A 250 0.82 -6.34 -2.01
C SER A 250 -0.48 -6.62 -1.29
N MET A 251 -1.52 -5.89 -1.65
CA MET A 251 -2.89 -6.12 -1.22
C MET A 251 -3.64 -6.80 -2.34
N GLY A 252 -4.00 -8.09 -2.14
CA GLY A 252 -4.69 -8.91 -3.12
C GLY A 252 -3.88 -9.25 -4.37
N HIS A 253 -4.41 -10.17 -5.16
CA HIS A 253 -3.91 -10.48 -6.50
C HIS A 253 -4.46 -9.50 -7.53
N ALA A 254 -3.86 -9.44 -8.71
CA ALA A 254 -4.31 -8.56 -9.80
C ALA A 254 -5.79 -8.80 -10.19
N THR A 255 -6.27 -10.03 -10.06
CA THR A 255 -7.68 -10.42 -10.32
C THR A 255 -8.64 -10.00 -9.21
N GLU A 256 -8.14 -9.68 -8.03
CA GLU A 256 -8.92 -9.24 -6.87
C GLU A 256 -8.98 -7.72 -6.75
N LYS A 257 -8.18 -7.00 -7.53
CA LYS A 257 -8.21 -5.54 -7.53
C LYS A 257 -9.54 -5.05 -8.06
N ARG A 258 -10.16 -4.15 -7.29
CA ARG A 258 -11.43 -3.53 -7.65
C ARG A 258 -11.32 -2.79 -8.98
N TYR A 259 -12.38 -2.89 -9.78
CA TYR A 259 -12.54 -2.09 -10.99
C TYR A 259 -12.92 -0.65 -10.63
N TYR A 260 -12.53 0.31 -11.46
CA TYR A 260 -12.95 1.70 -11.32
C TYR A 260 -14.43 1.82 -11.70
N LEU A 261 -15.29 2.00 -10.69
CA LEU A 261 -16.74 2.07 -10.86
C LEU A 261 -17.28 3.48 -10.63
N GLU A 262 -16.56 4.31 -9.92
CA GLU A 262 -16.89 5.68 -9.63
C GLU A 262 -16.01 6.64 -10.42
N ALA A 263 -16.64 7.70 -10.88
CA ALA A 263 -15.97 8.81 -11.55
C ALA A 263 -16.40 10.13 -10.90
N ARG A 264 -15.51 11.10 -10.89
CA ARG A 264 -15.77 12.42 -10.33
C ARG A 264 -15.43 13.49 -11.34
N GLN A 265 -16.32 14.49 -11.46
CA GLN A 265 -16.01 15.70 -12.19
C GLN A 265 -15.02 16.55 -11.39
N ILE A 266 -13.98 17.05 -12.06
CA ILE A 266 -12.92 17.87 -11.46
C ILE A 266 -12.83 19.27 -12.05
N ARG A 267 -13.63 19.55 -13.09
CA ARG A 267 -13.79 20.87 -13.71
C ARG A 267 -15.23 21.16 -14.07
#